data_a072ac9665c39b82924b7ffafd429d4a
#
_entry.id   a072ac9665c39b82924b7ffafd429d4a
#
_cell.length_a   1.000
_cell.length_b   1.000
_cell.length_c   1.000
_cell.angle_alpha   90.00
_cell.angle_beta   90.00
_cell.angle_gamma   90.00
#
_symmetry.space_group_name_H-M   'P 1'
#
loop_
_entity.id
_entity.type
_entity.pdbx_description
1 polymer ?
#
loop_
_entity_poly.entity_id
_entity_poly.type
_entity_poly.pdbx_seq_one_letter_code
_entity_poly.pdbx_strand_id
1 'polypeptide(L)'
;LIDSQNTSPFFIEKLRQGLAMHNDPETMANVASQNTLVDDGVGKVMAALKQKGLDKNTIVILSSDQGNFYGQHGLWQHAIVTKPSSMYETAMHVPLIVRHSGSIPEGLKSDALIGQYDVPVTLLDYIGYGDVKLENSTGLSFVPLLKGKQVKWQDAVFAEQEETRVIRTDSFTYWKRLQTTGEHVLYDLNKDPEQNTNVYNDP
;
A
#
# COMPACT_ATOMS: atom_id res chain seq x y z
N LEU A 1 1.28 14.23 -22.17
CA LEU A 1 2.36 15.06 -22.76
C LEU A 1 3.00 15.87 -21.63
N ILE A 2 4.29 15.61 -21.36
CA ILE A 2 5.03 16.26 -20.29
C ILE A 2 5.48 17.61 -20.83
N ASP A 3 5.05 18.68 -20.17
CA ASP A 3 5.61 20.00 -20.42
C ASP A 3 7.03 20.04 -19.86
N SER A 4 8.03 19.80 -20.74
CA SER A 4 9.43 19.74 -20.35
C SER A 4 9.99 21.07 -19.84
N GLN A 5 9.27 22.19 -20.04
CA GLN A 5 9.71 23.50 -19.54
C GLN A 5 9.36 23.73 -18.07
N ASN A 6 8.33 23.02 -17.56
CA ASN A 6 7.86 23.15 -16.18
C ASN A 6 8.14 21.90 -15.32
N THR A 7 8.78 20.88 -15.87
CA THR A 7 9.06 19.62 -15.15
C THR A 7 10.49 19.65 -14.63
N SER A 8 10.65 19.34 -13.34
CA SER A 8 11.99 19.31 -12.72
C SER A 8 12.90 18.25 -13.39
N PRO A 9 14.22 18.46 -13.43
CA PRO A 9 15.17 17.47 -13.95
C PRO A 9 15.02 16.08 -13.30
N PHE A 10 14.65 16.02 -12.04
CA PHE A 10 14.38 14.78 -11.32
C PHE A 10 13.25 13.96 -11.97
N PHE A 11 12.11 14.59 -12.27
CA PHE A 11 10.99 13.90 -12.91
C PHE A 11 11.32 13.46 -14.34
N ILE A 12 12.04 14.29 -15.08
CA ILE A 12 12.49 13.92 -16.44
C ILE A 12 13.36 12.67 -16.38
N GLU A 13 14.30 12.62 -15.44
CA GLU A 13 15.17 11.45 -15.27
C GLU A 13 14.37 10.19 -14.88
N LYS A 14 13.40 10.31 -13.97
CA LYS A 14 12.52 9.19 -13.59
C LYS A 14 11.71 8.65 -14.77
N LEU A 15 11.22 9.54 -15.62
CA LEU A 15 10.52 9.14 -16.85
C LEU A 15 11.43 8.42 -17.85
N ARG A 16 12.67 8.90 -18.03
CA ARG A 16 13.68 8.22 -18.86
C ARG A 16 13.97 6.82 -18.33
N GLN A 17 14.15 6.67 -17.01
CA GLN A 17 14.35 5.38 -16.37
C GLN A 17 13.13 4.47 -16.59
N GLY A 18 11.90 4.97 -16.43
CA GLY A 18 10.68 4.23 -16.69
C GLY A 18 10.57 3.76 -18.15
N LEU A 19 10.89 4.62 -19.11
CA LEU A 19 10.92 4.25 -20.53
C LEU A 19 12.00 3.19 -20.84
N ALA A 20 13.16 3.29 -20.21
CA ALA A 20 14.21 2.29 -20.36
C ALA A 20 13.74 0.93 -19.82
N MET A 21 13.13 0.90 -18.65
CA MET A 21 12.55 -0.31 -18.06
C MET A 21 11.44 -0.91 -18.93
N HIS A 22 10.58 -0.07 -19.50
CA HIS A 22 9.49 -0.51 -20.38
C HIS A 22 9.99 -1.19 -21.66
N ASN A 23 11.11 -0.71 -22.19
CA ASN A 23 11.69 -1.22 -23.43
C ASN A 23 12.73 -2.36 -23.22
N ASP A 24 13.05 -2.69 -21.98
CA ASP A 24 13.96 -3.77 -21.64
C ASP A 24 13.19 -5.08 -21.42
N PRO A 25 13.35 -6.10 -22.27
CA PRO A 25 12.65 -7.37 -22.14
C PRO A 25 13.00 -8.14 -20.85
N GLU A 26 14.16 -7.84 -20.24
CA GLU A 26 14.62 -8.49 -19.01
C GLU A 26 14.05 -7.83 -17.74
N THR A 27 13.40 -6.67 -17.86
CA THR A 27 12.92 -5.93 -16.68
C THR A 27 12.01 -6.77 -15.78
N MET A 28 11.02 -7.46 -16.34
CA MET A 28 10.09 -8.27 -15.55
C MET A 28 10.76 -9.52 -14.96
N ALA A 29 11.72 -10.10 -15.67
CA ALA A 29 12.54 -11.20 -15.15
C ALA A 29 13.40 -10.74 -13.95
N ASN A 30 13.97 -9.55 -14.05
CA ASN A 30 14.74 -8.93 -12.96
C ASN A 30 13.86 -8.63 -11.75
N VAL A 31 12.65 -8.09 -11.94
CA VAL A 31 11.66 -7.86 -10.87
C VAL A 31 11.28 -9.18 -10.19
N ALA A 32 10.99 -10.22 -10.96
CA ALA A 32 10.66 -11.54 -10.41
C ALA A 32 11.84 -12.11 -9.59
N SER A 33 13.07 -11.97 -10.09
CA SER A 33 14.27 -12.40 -9.37
C SER A 33 14.47 -11.65 -8.04
N GLN A 34 14.22 -10.35 -8.00
CA GLN A 34 14.27 -9.57 -6.76
C GLN A 34 13.22 -10.02 -5.75
N ASN A 35 11.99 -10.31 -6.20
CA ASN A 35 10.94 -10.85 -5.33
C ASN A 35 11.33 -12.21 -4.74
N THR A 36 11.97 -13.08 -5.53
CA THR A 36 12.50 -14.36 -5.06
C THR A 36 13.57 -14.15 -3.96
N LEU A 37 14.46 -13.17 -4.12
CA LEU A 37 15.47 -12.85 -3.10
C LEU A 37 14.84 -12.36 -1.80
N VAL A 38 13.76 -11.57 -1.87
CA VAL A 38 13.00 -11.14 -0.68
C VAL A 38 12.36 -12.34 -0.01
N ASP A 39 11.71 -13.24 -0.76
CA ASP A 39 11.10 -14.45 -0.22
C ASP A 39 12.13 -15.36 0.48
N ASP A 40 13.27 -15.60 -0.15
CA ASP A 40 14.40 -16.33 0.47
C ASP A 40 14.87 -15.65 1.76
N GLY A 41 14.91 -14.31 1.79
CA GLY A 41 15.25 -13.54 2.99
C GLY A 41 14.26 -13.76 4.12
N VAL A 42 12.97 -13.70 3.83
CA VAL A 42 11.89 -14.00 4.78
C VAL A 42 12.03 -15.44 5.28
N GLY A 43 12.25 -16.39 4.39
CA GLY A 43 12.48 -17.81 4.74
C GLY A 43 13.62 -17.99 5.75
N LYS A 44 14.75 -17.30 5.54
CA LYS A 44 15.91 -17.34 6.47
C LYS A 44 15.57 -16.77 7.85
N VAL A 45 14.84 -15.64 7.90
CA VAL A 45 14.38 -15.05 9.17
C VAL A 45 13.47 -16.02 9.93
N MET A 46 12.50 -16.62 9.23
CA MET A 46 11.57 -17.57 9.83
C MET A 46 12.28 -18.82 10.35
N ALA A 47 13.26 -19.35 9.60
CA ALA A 47 14.07 -20.47 10.02
C ALA A 47 14.91 -20.15 11.27
N ALA A 48 15.51 -18.96 11.33
CA ALA A 48 16.28 -18.50 12.48
C ALA A 48 15.41 -18.36 13.75
N LEU A 49 14.20 -17.80 13.63
CA LEU A 49 13.25 -17.72 14.75
C LEU A 49 12.91 -19.11 15.29
N LYS A 50 12.63 -20.05 14.40
CA LYS A 50 12.32 -21.44 14.77
C LYS A 50 13.51 -22.12 15.43
N GLN A 51 14.71 -21.99 14.86
CA GLN A 51 15.94 -22.57 15.39
C GLN A 51 16.25 -22.04 16.80
N LYS A 52 15.95 -20.78 17.08
CA LYS A 52 16.16 -20.15 18.39
C LYS A 52 15.00 -20.39 19.37
N GLY A 53 13.94 -21.09 18.98
CA GLY A 53 12.75 -21.31 19.81
C GLY A 53 11.94 -20.03 20.07
N LEU A 54 12.09 -18.99 19.23
CA LEU A 54 11.43 -17.69 19.39
C LEU A 54 10.14 -17.57 18.57
N ASP A 55 9.86 -18.51 17.68
CA ASP A 55 8.76 -18.44 16.70
C ASP A 55 7.36 -18.37 17.33
N LYS A 56 7.20 -18.90 18.56
CA LYS A 56 5.95 -18.84 19.33
C LYS A 56 5.78 -17.57 20.17
N ASN A 57 6.83 -16.79 20.33
CA ASN A 57 6.82 -15.55 21.12
C ASN A 57 7.28 -14.33 20.30
N THR A 58 7.10 -14.41 19.00
CA THR A 58 7.43 -13.31 18.08
C THR A 58 6.30 -13.09 17.10
N ILE A 59 5.77 -11.88 17.09
CA ILE A 59 4.88 -11.43 16.00
C ILE A 59 5.75 -11.06 14.79
N VAL A 60 5.41 -11.60 13.64
CA VAL A 60 6.08 -11.29 12.37
C VAL A 60 5.09 -10.58 11.47
N ILE A 61 5.48 -9.43 10.96
CA ILE A 61 4.67 -8.62 10.02
C ILE A 61 5.47 -8.46 8.74
N LEU A 62 4.85 -8.82 7.63
CA LEU A 62 5.33 -8.53 6.29
C LEU A 62 4.41 -7.49 5.66
N SER A 63 4.99 -6.38 5.28
CA SER A 63 4.30 -5.29 4.58
C SER A 63 5.31 -4.55 3.69
N SER A 64 4.84 -3.49 3.02
CA SER A 64 5.67 -2.57 2.26
C SER A 64 5.32 -1.13 2.65
N ASP A 65 6.26 -0.21 2.47
CA ASP A 65 6.04 1.22 2.65
C ASP A 65 5.21 1.82 1.50
N GLN A 66 5.26 1.19 0.32
CA GLN A 66 4.56 1.63 -0.89
C GLN A 66 4.44 0.49 -1.90
N GLY A 67 3.55 0.65 -2.89
CA GLY A 67 3.48 -0.19 -4.06
C GLY A 67 4.42 0.29 -5.18
N ASN A 68 4.38 -0.39 -6.31
CA ASN A 68 5.23 -0.08 -7.46
C ASN A 68 4.51 -0.36 -8.77
N PHE A 69 4.66 0.53 -9.74
CA PHE A 69 4.18 0.34 -11.10
C PHE A 69 5.17 -0.48 -11.92
N TYR A 70 4.64 -1.39 -12.70
CA TYR A 70 5.38 -2.21 -13.67
C TYR A 70 4.73 -2.10 -15.06
N GLY A 71 4.43 -0.88 -15.48
CA GLY A 71 3.77 -0.57 -16.75
C GLY A 71 2.28 -0.23 -16.63
N GLN A 72 1.64 -0.48 -15.48
CA GLN A 72 0.25 -0.09 -15.27
C GLN A 72 0.11 1.44 -15.45
N HIS A 73 -0.95 1.89 -16.12
CA HIS A 73 -1.17 3.29 -16.50
C HIS A 73 -0.02 3.94 -17.29
N GLY A 74 0.84 3.11 -17.94
CA GLY A 74 2.08 3.57 -18.58
C GLY A 74 3.15 4.06 -17.60
N LEU A 75 3.01 3.75 -16.31
CA LEU A 75 3.91 4.19 -15.25
C LEU A 75 4.86 3.07 -14.81
N TRP A 76 6.03 3.47 -14.35
CA TRP A 76 7.05 2.61 -13.75
C TRP A 76 7.53 3.23 -12.45
N GLN A 77 7.97 2.42 -11.49
CA GLN A 77 8.37 2.81 -10.14
C GLN A 77 7.16 3.22 -9.27
N HIS A 78 7.31 4.12 -8.32
CA HIS A 78 6.31 4.47 -7.32
C HIS A 78 5.56 5.80 -7.62
N ALA A 79 4.59 6.17 -6.81
CA ALA A 79 3.64 7.26 -7.05
C ALA A 79 4.26 8.64 -7.38
N ILE A 80 5.45 8.94 -6.87
CA ILE A 80 6.12 10.24 -7.09
C ILE A 80 6.67 10.44 -8.51
N VAL A 81 6.55 9.46 -9.40
CA VAL A 81 6.97 9.60 -10.80
C VAL A 81 6.04 10.49 -11.62
N THR A 82 4.88 10.84 -11.08
CA THR A 82 3.95 11.79 -11.69
C THR A 82 3.82 13.07 -10.89
N LYS A 83 3.45 14.17 -11.56
CA LYS A 83 3.08 15.42 -10.91
C LYS A 83 1.82 15.99 -11.56
N PRO A 84 0.71 16.13 -10.82
CA PRO A 84 0.52 15.76 -9.41
C PRO A 84 0.71 14.25 -9.16
N SER A 85 1.07 13.90 -7.92
CA SER A 85 1.32 12.51 -7.54
C SER A 85 0.09 11.63 -7.80
N SER A 86 0.32 10.48 -8.47
CA SER A 86 -0.72 9.48 -8.70
C SER A 86 -0.94 8.63 -7.45
N MET A 87 -2.20 8.24 -7.20
CA MET A 87 -2.58 7.48 -6.01
C MET A 87 -3.37 6.22 -6.38
N TYR A 88 -2.98 5.59 -7.50
CA TYR A 88 -3.58 4.33 -7.94
C TYR A 88 -3.39 3.20 -6.92
N GLU A 89 -4.33 2.26 -6.88
CA GLU A 89 -4.25 1.07 -6.01
C GLU A 89 -2.89 0.37 -6.14
N THR A 90 -2.33 0.29 -7.34
CA THR A 90 -1.01 -0.29 -7.61
C THR A 90 0.11 0.34 -6.76
N ALA A 91 0.01 1.64 -6.45
CA ALA A 91 1.00 2.35 -5.64
C ALA A 91 0.64 2.40 -4.16
N MET A 92 -0.63 2.22 -3.80
CA MET A 92 -1.15 2.44 -2.45
C MET A 92 -1.51 1.15 -1.72
N HIS A 93 -2.04 0.16 -2.43
CA HIS A 93 -2.48 -1.10 -1.85
C HIS A 93 -1.29 -2.07 -1.74
N VAL A 94 -0.75 -2.19 -0.54
CA VAL A 94 0.40 -3.04 -0.23
C VAL A 94 -0.03 -4.28 0.57
N PRO A 95 0.73 -5.38 0.52
CA PRO A 95 0.43 -6.55 1.33
C PRO A 95 0.53 -6.24 2.83
N LEU A 96 -0.32 -6.85 3.63
CA LEU A 96 -0.20 -6.89 5.07
C LEU A 96 -0.42 -8.33 5.54
N ILE A 97 0.65 -8.99 5.94
CA ILE A 97 0.62 -10.36 6.47
C ILE A 97 1.10 -10.32 7.90
N VAL A 98 0.29 -10.82 8.82
CA VAL A 98 0.62 -10.86 10.25
C VAL A 98 0.61 -12.30 10.73
N ARG A 99 1.69 -12.72 11.36
CA ARG A 99 1.84 -14.07 11.92
C ARG A 99 2.30 -14.00 13.37
N HIS A 100 1.61 -14.75 14.24
CA HIS A 100 2.08 -15.09 15.57
C HIS A 100 1.63 -16.53 15.87
N SER A 101 2.57 -17.44 15.86
CA SER A 101 2.31 -18.89 15.97
C SER A 101 1.55 -19.22 17.25
N GLY A 102 0.41 -19.92 17.13
CA GLY A 102 -0.44 -20.29 18.24
C GLY A 102 -1.32 -19.17 18.83
N SER A 103 -1.16 -17.90 18.38
CA SER A 103 -1.94 -16.76 18.88
C SER A 103 -2.84 -16.13 17.83
N ILE A 104 -2.44 -16.20 16.56
CA ILE A 104 -3.23 -15.76 15.40
C ILE A 104 -3.61 -17.01 14.61
N PRO A 105 -4.89 -17.22 14.26
CA PRO A 105 -5.33 -18.37 13.46
C PRO A 105 -4.62 -18.43 12.10
N GLU A 106 -4.21 -19.65 11.72
CA GLU A 106 -3.59 -19.86 10.41
C GLU A 106 -4.63 -19.77 9.28
N GLY A 107 -4.22 -19.23 8.13
CA GLY A 107 -5.06 -19.14 6.93
C GLY A 107 -6.19 -18.12 7.02
N LEU A 108 -6.26 -17.32 8.09
CA LEU A 108 -7.23 -16.23 8.21
C LEU A 108 -7.01 -15.20 7.09
N LYS A 109 -8.10 -14.80 6.42
CA LYS A 109 -8.11 -13.72 5.44
C LYS A 109 -9.16 -12.69 5.83
N SER A 110 -8.90 -11.43 5.52
CA SER A 110 -9.81 -10.33 5.78
C SER A 110 -9.72 -9.33 4.63
N ASP A 111 -10.86 -8.85 4.16
CA ASP A 111 -10.98 -7.79 3.15
C ASP A 111 -11.16 -6.41 3.80
N ALA A 112 -11.01 -6.33 5.14
CA ALA A 112 -11.14 -5.09 5.88
C ALA A 112 -10.12 -4.05 5.41
N LEU A 113 -10.58 -2.82 5.21
CA LEU A 113 -9.74 -1.69 4.84
C LEU A 113 -8.85 -1.30 6.03
N ILE A 114 -7.56 -1.49 5.91
CA ILE A 114 -6.57 -1.17 6.95
C ILE A 114 -5.59 -0.14 6.41
N GLY A 115 -5.46 1.00 7.10
CA GLY A 115 -4.41 1.97 6.83
C GLY A 115 -3.11 1.62 7.56
N GLN A 116 -1.96 2.03 7.03
CA GLN A 116 -0.68 1.80 7.71
C GLN A 116 -0.64 2.49 9.09
N TYR A 117 -1.40 3.55 9.28
CA TYR A 117 -1.56 4.25 10.56
C TYR A 117 -2.31 3.42 11.62
N ASP A 118 -2.99 2.33 11.24
CA ASP A 118 -3.63 1.38 12.16
C ASP A 118 -2.62 0.41 12.79
N VAL A 119 -1.50 0.17 12.12
CA VAL A 119 -0.48 -0.82 12.55
C VAL A 119 0.14 -0.48 13.90
N PRO A 120 0.62 0.74 14.17
CA PRO A 120 1.22 1.09 15.46
C PRO A 120 0.25 0.92 16.63
N VAL A 121 -1.01 1.36 16.45
CA VAL A 121 -2.07 1.24 17.45
C VAL A 121 -2.38 -0.24 17.72
N THR A 122 -2.45 -1.04 16.66
CA THR A 122 -2.68 -2.49 16.77
C THR A 122 -1.55 -3.20 17.51
N LEU A 123 -0.30 -2.83 17.24
CA LEU A 123 0.84 -3.42 17.93
C LEU A 123 0.81 -3.13 19.43
N LEU A 124 0.55 -1.88 19.83
CA LEU A 124 0.41 -1.52 21.23
C LEU A 124 -0.71 -2.33 21.91
N ASP A 125 -1.89 -2.38 21.30
CA ASP A 125 -3.02 -3.15 21.81
C ASP A 125 -2.67 -4.66 21.90
N TYR A 126 -2.03 -5.20 20.86
CA TYR A 126 -1.66 -6.61 20.79
C TYR A 126 -0.71 -7.05 21.92
N ILE A 127 0.21 -6.17 22.33
CA ILE A 127 1.16 -6.45 23.41
C ILE A 127 0.65 -6.00 24.79
N GLY A 128 -0.63 -5.59 24.92
CA GLY A 128 -1.27 -5.27 26.17
C GLY A 128 -1.21 -3.80 26.60
N TYR A 129 -0.86 -2.90 25.70
CA TYR A 129 -0.83 -1.45 25.92
C TYR A 129 -1.93 -0.71 25.14
N GLY A 130 -3.10 -1.33 24.97
CA GLY A 130 -4.23 -0.75 24.23
C GLY A 130 -4.77 0.57 24.79
N ASP A 131 -4.52 0.85 26.07
CA ASP A 131 -4.91 2.13 26.71
C ASP A 131 -3.97 3.29 26.36
N VAL A 132 -2.79 3.01 25.77
CA VAL A 132 -1.83 4.03 25.34
C VAL A 132 -2.34 4.70 24.09
N LYS A 133 -2.64 5.99 24.18
CA LYS A 133 -3.02 6.81 23.02
C LYS A 133 -1.78 7.40 22.36
N LEU A 134 -1.61 7.10 21.09
CA LEU A 134 -0.62 7.81 20.28
C LEU A 134 -1.15 9.21 19.96
N GLU A 135 -0.37 10.22 20.28
CA GLU A 135 -0.73 11.62 20.02
C GLU A 135 -0.94 11.83 18.51
N ASN A 136 -2.02 12.53 18.16
CA ASN A 136 -2.40 12.80 16.77
C ASN A 136 -2.62 11.55 15.87
N SER A 137 -2.79 10.35 16.46
CA SER A 137 -3.12 9.15 15.69
C SER A 137 -4.63 9.01 15.53
N THR A 138 -5.06 8.71 14.30
CA THR A 138 -6.44 8.32 13.96
C THR A 138 -6.59 6.82 13.77
N GLY A 139 -5.51 6.05 13.96
CA GLY A 139 -5.49 4.62 13.75
C GLY A 139 -6.41 3.85 14.69
N LEU A 140 -6.96 2.76 14.19
CA LEU A 140 -7.80 1.82 14.93
C LEU A 140 -7.06 0.48 15.10
N SER A 141 -7.25 -0.15 16.28
CA SER A 141 -6.69 -1.48 16.51
C SER A 141 -7.48 -2.56 15.77
N PHE A 142 -6.81 -3.29 14.87
CA PHE A 142 -7.39 -4.44 14.20
C PHE A 142 -7.07 -5.78 14.90
N VAL A 143 -6.70 -5.77 16.17
CA VAL A 143 -6.53 -6.99 17.00
C VAL A 143 -7.75 -7.92 16.93
N PRO A 144 -9.01 -7.44 16.96
CA PRO A 144 -10.17 -8.32 16.79
C PRO A 144 -10.18 -9.06 15.46
N LEU A 145 -9.76 -8.40 14.36
CA LEU A 145 -9.68 -9.02 13.03
C LEU A 145 -8.58 -10.08 13.00
N LEU A 146 -7.43 -9.83 13.63
CA LEU A 146 -6.35 -10.82 13.76
C LEU A 146 -6.79 -12.08 14.53
N LYS A 147 -7.82 -11.98 15.35
CA LYS A 147 -8.42 -13.10 16.11
C LYS A 147 -9.61 -13.74 15.39
N GLY A 148 -9.87 -13.37 14.14
CA GLY A 148 -10.99 -13.88 13.34
C GLY A 148 -12.37 -13.43 13.83
N LYS A 149 -12.44 -12.37 14.62
CA LYS A 149 -13.74 -11.87 15.11
C LYS A 149 -14.42 -11.03 14.04
N GLN A 150 -15.73 -11.22 13.90
CA GLN A 150 -16.60 -10.33 13.13
C GLN A 150 -16.89 -9.08 13.96
N VAL A 151 -16.39 -7.94 13.51
CA VAL A 151 -16.59 -6.64 14.16
C VAL A 151 -17.00 -5.61 13.12
N LYS A 152 -17.76 -4.59 13.56
CA LYS A 152 -17.93 -3.41 12.71
C LYS A 152 -16.58 -2.73 12.55
N TRP A 153 -16.14 -2.57 11.30
CA TRP A 153 -14.87 -1.96 10.96
C TRP A 153 -15.10 -0.66 10.20
N GLN A 154 -14.04 0.12 10.03
CA GLN A 154 -14.09 1.33 9.20
C GLN A 154 -14.43 0.97 7.75
N ASP A 155 -15.17 1.84 7.09
CA ASP A 155 -15.62 1.70 5.69
C ASP A 155 -14.75 2.50 4.71
N ALA A 156 -13.74 3.19 5.21
CA ALA A 156 -12.81 3.97 4.41
C ALA A 156 -11.41 4.02 5.03
N VAL A 157 -10.40 4.12 4.16
CA VAL A 157 -9.03 4.47 4.52
C VAL A 157 -8.59 5.73 3.80
N PHE A 158 -7.58 6.39 4.36
CA PHE A 158 -7.08 7.67 3.87
C PHE A 158 -5.60 7.57 3.58
N ALA A 159 -5.18 8.29 2.55
CA ALA A 159 -3.77 8.44 2.21
C ALA A 159 -3.50 9.84 1.70
N GLU A 160 -2.24 10.26 1.81
CA GLU A 160 -1.81 11.54 1.26
C GLU A 160 -0.41 11.45 0.67
N GLN A 161 -0.23 12.15 -0.41
CA GLN A 161 1.07 12.32 -1.04
C GLN A 161 1.12 13.72 -1.67
N GLU A 162 2.07 14.53 -1.21
CA GLU A 162 2.21 15.92 -1.66
C GLU A 162 0.85 16.69 -1.63
N GLU A 163 0.36 17.17 -2.77
CA GLU A 163 -0.90 17.89 -2.91
C GLU A 163 -2.13 17.00 -3.08
N THR A 164 -1.97 15.67 -3.09
CA THR A 164 -3.07 14.72 -3.27
C THR A 164 -3.51 14.12 -1.95
N ARG A 165 -4.81 14.11 -1.71
CA ARG A 165 -5.49 13.44 -0.61
C ARG A 165 -6.44 12.40 -1.18
N VAL A 166 -6.44 11.22 -0.60
CA VAL A 166 -7.24 10.09 -1.06
C VAL A 166 -8.14 9.60 0.04
N ILE A 167 -9.38 9.33 -0.31
CA ILE A 167 -10.26 8.44 0.44
C ILE A 167 -10.57 7.21 -0.42
N ARG A 168 -10.43 6.03 0.15
CA ARG A 168 -10.72 4.75 -0.48
C ARG A 168 -11.75 4.01 0.36
N THR A 169 -12.87 3.63 -0.25
CA THR A 169 -13.92 2.76 0.27
C THR A 169 -13.93 1.44 -0.49
N ASP A 170 -14.77 0.47 -0.12
CA ASP A 170 -14.87 -0.79 -0.87
C ASP A 170 -15.24 -0.60 -2.34
N SER A 171 -16.02 0.44 -2.64
CA SER A 171 -16.58 0.66 -3.98
C SER A 171 -15.91 1.79 -4.76
N PHE A 172 -15.29 2.73 -4.09
CA PHE A 172 -14.77 3.95 -4.74
C PHE A 172 -13.42 4.36 -4.18
N THR A 173 -12.62 5.01 -5.03
CA THR A 173 -11.49 5.83 -4.61
C THR A 173 -11.63 7.23 -5.18
N TYR A 174 -11.45 8.22 -4.31
CA TYR A 174 -11.53 9.64 -4.67
C TYR A 174 -10.23 10.34 -4.33
N TRP A 175 -9.67 11.07 -5.29
CA TRP A 175 -8.46 11.88 -5.12
C TRP A 175 -8.81 13.36 -5.15
N LYS A 176 -8.61 14.03 -4.05
CA LYS A 176 -8.71 15.48 -3.97
C LYS A 176 -7.36 16.11 -4.20
N ARG A 177 -7.28 17.00 -5.16
CA ARG A 177 -6.12 17.85 -5.39
C ARG A 177 -6.25 19.12 -4.55
N LEU A 178 -5.24 19.46 -3.75
CA LEU A 178 -5.27 20.62 -2.86
C LEU A 178 -4.85 21.92 -3.56
N GLN A 179 -4.11 21.82 -4.65
CA GLN A 179 -3.70 22.95 -5.48
C GLN A 179 -4.43 22.91 -6.82
N THR A 180 -4.54 24.06 -7.48
CA THR A 180 -5.35 24.24 -8.70
C THR A 180 -4.78 23.55 -9.94
N THR A 181 -3.76 22.74 -9.82
CA THR A 181 -2.99 22.15 -10.93
C THR A 181 -3.40 20.75 -11.32
N GLY A 182 -4.49 20.24 -10.79
CA GLY A 182 -4.92 18.88 -11.13
C GLY A 182 -6.42 18.69 -10.98
N GLU A 183 -6.99 17.88 -11.84
CA GLU A 183 -8.40 17.50 -11.75
C GLU A 183 -8.63 16.59 -10.55
N HIS A 184 -9.79 16.70 -9.94
CA HIS A 184 -10.27 15.70 -9.01
C HIS A 184 -10.52 14.40 -9.76
N VAL A 185 -10.33 13.29 -9.07
CA VAL A 185 -10.44 11.96 -9.68
C VAL A 185 -11.35 11.10 -8.83
N LEU A 186 -12.29 10.41 -9.48
CA LEU A 186 -13.15 9.41 -8.86
C LEU A 186 -13.15 8.15 -9.74
N TYR A 187 -12.86 7.01 -9.13
CA TYR A 187 -12.98 5.71 -9.79
C TYR A 187 -14.04 4.86 -9.09
N ASP A 188 -14.91 4.24 -9.88
CA ASP A 188 -15.86 3.21 -9.43
C ASP A 188 -15.16 1.84 -9.50
N LEU A 189 -14.66 1.36 -8.38
CA LEU A 189 -13.88 0.12 -8.31
C LEU A 189 -14.70 -1.15 -8.60
N ASN A 190 -16.03 -1.07 -8.53
CA ASN A 190 -16.89 -2.19 -8.89
C ASN A 190 -16.96 -2.39 -10.41
N LYS A 191 -16.83 -1.30 -11.19
CA LYS A 191 -16.88 -1.32 -12.64
C LYS A 191 -15.50 -1.26 -13.29
N ASP A 192 -14.59 -0.57 -12.64
CA ASP A 192 -13.24 -0.28 -13.13
C ASP A 192 -12.20 -0.47 -12.01
N PRO A 193 -11.94 -1.71 -11.60
CA PRO A 193 -10.95 -2.01 -10.55
C PRO A 193 -9.53 -1.57 -10.95
N GLU A 194 -9.25 -1.46 -12.25
CA GLU A 194 -7.97 -1.01 -12.78
C GLU A 194 -7.83 0.52 -12.85
N GLN A 195 -8.87 1.27 -12.49
CA GLN A 195 -8.83 2.74 -12.39
C GLN A 195 -8.43 3.44 -13.71
N ASN A 196 -9.01 3.00 -14.83
CA ASN A 196 -8.72 3.56 -16.16
C ASN A 196 -9.61 4.75 -16.52
N THR A 197 -10.81 4.86 -15.92
CA THR A 197 -11.84 5.85 -16.29
C THR A 197 -12.20 6.72 -15.11
N ASN A 198 -11.81 8.00 -15.17
CA ASN A 198 -12.20 8.98 -14.18
C ASN A 198 -13.68 9.38 -14.39
N VAL A 199 -14.53 9.03 -13.43
CA VAL A 199 -15.98 9.31 -13.44
C VAL A 199 -16.36 10.50 -12.56
N TYR A 200 -15.41 11.35 -12.18
CA TYR A 200 -15.67 12.48 -11.28
C TYR A 200 -16.72 13.47 -11.80
N ASN A 201 -16.76 13.66 -13.11
CA ASN A 201 -17.70 14.58 -13.77
C ASN A 201 -18.93 13.87 -14.36
N ASP A 202 -19.03 12.56 -14.18
CA ASP A 202 -20.19 11.81 -14.66
C ASP A 202 -21.41 12.11 -13.78
N PRO A 203 -22.65 12.23 -14.38
CA PRO A 203 -23.87 12.56 -13.66
C PRO A 203 -24.35 11.45 -12.72
#